data_65d1835c471e175c7df2e016a87506e9
#
_entry.id   65d1835c471e175c7df2e016a87506e9
#
_cell.length_a   1.000
_cell.length_b   1.000
_cell.length_c   1.000
_cell.angle_alpha   90.00
_cell.angle_beta   90.00
_cell.angle_gamma   90.00
#
_symmetry.space_group_name_H-M   'P 1'
#
loop_
_entity.id
_entity.type
_entity.pdbx_description
1 polymer ?
#
loop_
_entity_poly.entity_id
_entity_poly.type
_entity_poly.pdbx_seq_one_letter_code
_entity_poly.pdbx_strand_id
1 'polypeptide(L)'
;RLAQMEINPGGTLELGVDYGRANKTDGYSFADGASKDGWMFTAEHTQSMLKGYNKFVVQYATDAMTTQGKGIPQGSFTGNNYDKDAEIGVVNNKINNNGSLVRILDHGAISLGDSWDLMYVGMYQDIDRDDNNGTTWYTVGVRPMYKWTPIMSTLLEVGYDNVKSQKTDDTNNQYKITLAQQWQAGNSIWSRPAIRVFATYAKWDEKWGYDNGIAKSDTKATTY
;
A
#
# COMPACT_ATOMS: atom_id res chain seq x y z
N ARG A 1 6.58 -19.51 -9.90
CA ARG A 1 5.53 -19.39 -8.88
C ARG A 1 5.04 -20.78 -8.52
N LEU A 2 4.98 -21.09 -7.21
CA LEU A 2 4.29 -22.24 -6.62
C LEU A 2 3.06 -21.68 -5.90
N ALA A 3 1.88 -22.20 -6.19
CA ALA A 3 0.63 -21.65 -5.67
C ALA A 3 -0.28 -22.75 -5.14
N GLN A 4 -1.21 -22.37 -4.25
CA GLN A 4 -2.26 -23.21 -3.69
C GLN A 4 -1.74 -24.46 -2.97
N MET A 5 -0.56 -24.39 -2.35
CA MET A 5 -0.06 -25.48 -1.51
C MET A 5 -0.82 -25.47 -0.18
N GLU A 6 -1.68 -26.44 0.05
CA GLU A 6 -2.36 -26.56 1.35
C GLU A 6 -1.33 -26.92 2.43
N ILE A 7 -1.22 -26.10 3.47
CA ILE A 7 -0.27 -26.30 4.58
C ILE A 7 -0.98 -26.52 5.91
N ASN A 8 -2.25 -26.16 5.99
CA ASN A 8 -3.13 -26.40 7.13
C ASN A 8 -4.59 -26.35 6.67
N PRO A 9 -5.56 -26.87 7.46
CA PRO A 9 -6.98 -26.87 7.06
C PRO A 9 -7.50 -25.48 6.71
N GLY A 10 -7.92 -25.28 5.45
CA GLY A 10 -8.38 -24.01 4.92
C GLY A 10 -7.29 -22.96 4.69
N GLY A 11 -6.02 -23.34 4.83
CA GLY A 11 -4.87 -22.48 4.63
C GLY A 11 -3.99 -22.91 3.45
N THR A 12 -3.66 -21.99 2.55
CA THR A 12 -2.79 -22.23 1.40
C THR A 12 -1.59 -21.29 1.42
N LEU A 13 -0.44 -21.82 1.02
CA LEU A 13 0.79 -21.07 0.82
C LEU A 13 1.06 -20.88 -0.67
N GLU A 14 1.48 -19.69 -1.02
CA GLU A 14 2.01 -19.35 -2.33
C GLU A 14 3.42 -18.79 -2.20
N LEU A 15 4.34 -19.26 -3.05
CA LEU A 15 5.71 -18.76 -3.15
C LEU A 15 5.96 -18.21 -4.55
N GLY A 16 6.49 -17.00 -4.63
CA GLY A 16 6.84 -16.33 -5.87
C GLY A 16 8.31 -15.93 -5.89
N VAL A 17 8.91 -16.00 -7.06
CA VAL A 17 10.22 -15.43 -7.35
C VAL A 17 10.09 -14.67 -8.67
N ASP A 18 10.48 -13.41 -8.65
CA ASP A 18 10.48 -12.52 -9.79
C ASP A 18 11.88 -11.97 -10.01
N TYR A 19 12.27 -11.85 -11.27
CA TYR A 19 13.50 -11.20 -11.69
C TYR A 19 13.16 -10.01 -12.59
N GLY A 20 13.72 -8.87 -12.30
CA GLY A 20 13.56 -7.66 -13.08
C GLY A 20 14.88 -7.10 -13.54
N ARG A 21 14.87 -6.47 -14.73
CA ARG A 21 15.99 -5.74 -15.26
C ARG A 21 15.55 -4.35 -15.68
N ALA A 22 16.18 -3.32 -15.12
CA ALA A 22 15.91 -1.94 -15.45
C ALA A 22 16.47 -1.58 -16.84
N ASN A 23 15.62 -0.98 -17.66
CA ASN A 23 16.01 -0.37 -18.92
C ASN A 23 15.91 1.14 -18.78
N LYS A 24 16.94 1.84 -19.20
CA LYS A 24 16.88 3.30 -19.32
C LYS A 24 16.00 3.72 -20.49
N THR A 25 15.26 4.80 -20.31
CA THR A 25 14.61 5.53 -21.39
C THR A 25 15.46 6.71 -21.83
N ASP A 26 15.09 7.36 -22.93
CA ASP A 26 15.80 8.54 -23.42
C ASP A 26 15.86 9.65 -22.36
N GLY A 27 17.03 10.24 -22.19
CA GLY A 27 17.26 11.26 -21.16
C GLY A 27 17.70 10.75 -19.79
N TYR A 28 17.67 9.42 -19.56
CA TYR A 28 18.12 8.80 -18.31
C TYR A 28 19.42 8.00 -18.51
N SER A 29 20.24 7.96 -17.47
CA SER A 29 21.44 7.12 -17.42
C SER A 29 21.50 6.41 -16.07
N PHE A 30 22.22 5.29 -16.01
CA PHE A 30 22.51 4.68 -14.71
C PHE A 30 23.60 5.47 -13.98
N ALA A 31 23.45 5.61 -12.66
CA ALA A 31 24.53 6.10 -11.81
C ALA A 31 25.71 5.11 -11.84
N ASP A 32 26.90 5.60 -11.53
CA ASP A 32 28.07 4.75 -11.43
C ASP A 32 27.90 3.73 -10.32
N GLY A 33 28.12 2.45 -10.64
CA GLY A 33 27.90 1.34 -9.70
C GLY A 33 26.45 0.92 -9.50
N ALA A 34 25.49 1.54 -10.20
CA ALA A 34 24.07 1.17 -10.05
C ALA A 34 23.78 -0.24 -10.60
N SER A 35 23.10 -1.04 -9.81
CA SER A 35 22.56 -2.34 -10.24
C SER A 35 21.50 -2.16 -11.31
N LYS A 36 21.57 -2.99 -12.34
CA LYS A 36 20.55 -3.02 -13.40
C LYS A 36 19.50 -4.10 -13.18
N ASP A 37 19.84 -5.08 -12.38
CA ASP A 37 19.03 -6.27 -12.13
C ASP A 37 18.52 -6.28 -10.69
N GLY A 38 17.52 -7.09 -10.42
CA GLY A 38 17.02 -7.30 -9.06
C GLY A 38 16.10 -8.52 -8.99
N TRP A 39 15.90 -8.99 -7.79
CA TRP A 39 15.05 -10.13 -7.49
C TRP A 39 13.96 -9.72 -6.49
N MET A 40 12.80 -10.36 -6.60
CA MET A 40 11.77 -10.28 -5.58
C MET A 40 11.33 -11.68 -5.18
N PHE A 41 11.26 -11.91 -3.89
CA PHE A 41 10.73 -13.13 -3.28
C PHE A 41 9.43 -12.76 -2.56
N THR A 42 8.40 -13.55 -2.79
CA THR A 42 7.08 -13.39 -2.15
C THR A 42 6.66 -14.70 -1.52
N ALA A 43 6.21 -14.64 -0.27
CA ALA A 43 5.47 -15.70 0.39
C ALA A 43 4.11 -15.15 0.84
N GLU A 44 3.02 -15.78 0.40
CA GLU A 44 1.66 -15.44 0.76
C GLU A 44 0.96 -16.64 1.38
N HIS A 45 0.46 -16.48 2.61
CA HIS A 45 -0.43 -17.43 3.25
C HIS A 45 -1.85 -16.90 3.21
N THR A 46 -2.76 -17.65 2.61
CA THR A 46 -4.19 -17.35 2.59
C THR A 46 -4.91 -18.33 3.50
N GLN A 47 -5.64 -17.83 4.49
CA GLN A 47 -6.44 -18.61 5.43
C GLN A 47 -7.93 -18.30 5.25
N SER A 48 -8.74 -19.33 4.99
CA SER A 48 -10.18 -19.22 5.07
C SER A 48 -10.62 -19.16 6.54
N MET A 49 -11.36 -18.12 6.92
CA MET A 49 -11.83 -17.93 8.30
C MET A 49 -13.08 -17.05 8.35
N LEU A 50 -13.97 -17.29 9.32
CA LEU A 50 -15.13 -16.46 9.63
C LEU A 50 -15.97 -16.06 8.40
N LYS A 51 -16.27 -17.03 7.52
CA LYS A 51 -16.97 -16.82 6.24
C LYS A 51 -16.27 -15.83 5.31
N GLY A 52 -14.97 -15.67 5.44
CA GLY A 52 -14.11 -14.79 4.67
C GLY A 52 -12.70 -15.33 4.58
N TYR A 53 -11.72 -14.43 4.59
CA TYR A 53 -10.32 -14.81 4.49
C TYR A 53 -9.40 -13.82 5.22
N ASN A 54 -8.21 -14.30 5.55
CA ASN A 54 -7.03 -13.51 5.88
C ASN A 54 -5.93 -13.85 4.88
N LYS A 55 -5.13 -12.85 4.51
CA LYS A 55 -3.89 -13.01 3.75
C LYS A 55 -2.73 -12.36 4.50
N PHE A 56 -1.72 -13.17 4.76
CA PHE A 56 -0.46 -12.72 5.33
C PHE A 56 0.63 -12.85 4.26
N VAL A 57 1.33 -11.76 3.96
CA VAL A 57 2.31 -11.68 2.88
C VAL A 57 3.62 -11.16 3.42
N VAL A 58 4.72 -11.82 3.04
CA VAL A 58 6.09 -11.35 3.26
C VAL A 58 6.77 -11.24 1.91
N GLN A 59 7.42 -10.09 1.68
CA GLN A 59 8.17 -9.84 0.46
C GLN A 59 9.56 -9.31 0.80
N TYR A 60 10.54 -9.77 0.04
CA TYR A 60 11.90 -9.24 0.04
C TYR A 60 12.32 -8.97 -1.40
N ALA A 61 12.87 -7.79 -1.67
CA ALA A 61 13.37 -7.46 -2.99
C ALA A 61 14.73 -6.79 -2.92
N THR A 62 15.48 -6.89 -4.02
CA THR A 62 16.79 -6.26 -4.17
C THR A 62 16.81 -5.34 -5.38
N ASP A 63 17.57 -4.29 -5.29
CA ASP A 63 18.01 -3.43 -6.39
C ASP A 63 16.84 -3.00 -7.32
N ALA A 64 16.88 -3.37 -8.60
CA ALA A 64 15.86 -2.97 -9.58
C ALA A 64 14.43 -3.40 -9.21
N MET A 65 14.25 -4.39 -8.35
CA MET A 65 12.94 -4.84 -7.89
C MET A 65 12.42 -4.08 -6.67
N THR A 66 13.25 -3.31 -5.98
CA THR A 66 12.81 -2.48 -4.85
C THR A 66 11.85 -1.37 -5.27
N THR A 67 12.01 -0.84 -6.48
CA THR A 67 11.17 0.22 -7.04
C THR A 67 10.01 -0.31 -7.88
N GLN A 68 10.15 -1.52 -8.43
CA GLN A 68 9.10 -2.18 -9.21
C GLN A 68 8.14 -2.97 -8.32
N GLY A 69 8.49 -3.16 -7.08
CA GLY A 69 7.65 -3.87 -6.14
C GLY A 69 6.27 -3.24 -6.05
N LYS A 70 5.26 -4.04 -6.33
CA LYS A 70 3.88 -3.65 -6.08
C LYS A 70 3.73 -3.16 -4.65
N GLY A 71 3.50 -1.87 -4.48
CA GLY A 71 3.32 -1.27 -3.17
C GLY A 71 4.39 -0.28 -2.76
N ILE A 72 5.19 0.24 -3.69
CA ILE A 72 5.82 1.52 -3.45
C ILE A 72 4.68 2.51 -3.27
N PRO A 73 4.68 3.29 -2.18
CA PRO A 73 3.67 4.30 -2.00
C PRO A 73 3.72 5.23 -3.21
N GLN A 74 2.70 5.15 -4.04
CA GLN A 74 2.54 6.05 -5.16
C GLN A 74 1.42 7.00 -4.80
N GLY A 75 1.67 8.26 -4.93
CA GLY A 75 0.69 9.26 -4.65
C GLY A 75 1.28 10.47 -3.96
N SER A 76 0.50 11.49 -3.91
CA SER A 76 0.86 12.76 -3.28
C SER A 76 1.29 12.63 -1.83
N PHE A 77 0.87 11.58 -1.15
CA PHE A 77 1.22 11.34 0.23
C PHE A 77 2.71 11.07 0.45
N THR A 78 3.38 10.41 -0.48
CA THR A 78 4.82 10.14 -0.42
C THR A 78 5.67 11.22 -1.08
N GLY A 79 5.04 12.16 -1.73
CA GLY A 79 5.68 13.27 -2.40
C GLY A 79 6.49 12.92 -3.65
N ASN A 80 6.56 11.67 -4.02
CA ASN A 80 7.47 11.22 -5.08
C ASN A 80 6.88 11.22 -6.49
N ASN A 81 5.63 11.65 -6.68
CA ASN A 81 4.95 11.41 -7.94
C ASN A 81 5.03 12.53 -8.95
N TYR A 82 5.49 13.70 -8.56
CA TYR A 82 5.32 14.89 -9.38
C TYR A 82 6.63 15.58 -9.70
N ASP A 83 7.65 15.28 -8.95
CA ASP A 83 9.00 15.68 -9.32
C ASP A 83 9.67 14.47 -9.99
N LYS A 84 9.88 14.59 -11.29
CA LYS A 84 10.61 13.57 -12.05
C LYS A 84 12.03 13.31 -11.52
N ASP A 85 12.57 14.26 -10.77
CA ASP A 85 13.87 14.16 -10.14
C ASP A 85 13.78 13.56 -8.72
N ALA A 86 12.57 13.43 -8.18
CA ALA A 86 12.29 12.85 -6.86
C ALA A 86 11.67 11.44 -6.93
N GLU A 87 11.62 10.82 -8.10
CA GLU A 87 11.27 9.41 -8.23
C GLU A 87 12.25 8.57 -7.43
N ILE A 88 11.72 7.60 -6.70
CA ILE A 88 12.56 6.69 -5.90
C ILE A 88 13.60 6.02 -6.83
N GLY A 89 14.86 6.16 -6.50
CA GLY A 89 15.96 5.63 -7.26
C GLY A 89 16.40 6.46 -8.47
N VAL A 90 15.85 7.68 -8.64
CA VAL A 90 16.27 8.59 -9.70
C VAL A 90 16.64 9.94 -9.11
N VAL A 91 17.86 10.37 -9.31
CA VAL A 91 18.37 11.69 -8.93
C VAL A 91 19.10 12.31 -10.11
N ASN A 92 18.73 13.51 -10.51
CA ASN A 92 19.33 14.22 -11.64
C ASN A 92 19.37 13.37 -12.91
N ASN A 93 18.27 12.69 -13.25
CA ASN A 93 18.15 11.76 -14.38
C ASN A 93 19.14 10.56 -14.33
N LYS A 94 19.73 10.29 -13.18
CA LYS A 94 20.56 9.10 -12.96
C LYS A 94 19.78 8.08 -12.16
N ILE A 95 19.62 6.89 -12.72
CA ILE A 95 18.97 5.75 -12.07
C ILE A 95 19.98 5.13 -11.11
N ASN A 96 19.62 5.07 -9.84
CA ASN A 96 20.31 4.26 -8.84
C ASN A 96 19.29 3.29 -8.23
N ASN A 97 19.47 2.00 -8.47
CA ASN A 97 18.56 0.95 -8.01
C ASN A 97 19.10 0.18 -6.78
N ASN A 98 20.32 0.51 -6.32
CA ASN A 98 20.95 -0.25 -5.24
C ASN A 98 20.16 -0.11 -3.95
N GLY A 99 19.88 -1.25 -3.33
CA GLY A 99 19.16 -1.29 -2.07
C GLY A 99 18.33 -2.55 -1.87
N SER A 100 17.55 -2.56 -0.83
CA SER A 100 16.65 -3.66 -0.49
C SER A 100 15.26 -3.18 -0.08
N LEU A 101 14.28 -4.07 -0.19
CA LEU A 101 12.93 -3.87 0.30
C LEU A 101 12.53 -5.07 1.16
N VAL A 102 11.98 -4.77 2.31
CA VAL A 102 11.23 -5.74 3.14
C VAL A 102 9.81 -5.24 3.29
N ARG A 103 8.82 -6.11 3.04
CA ARG A 103 7.41 -5.80 3.29
C ARG A 103 6.73 -6.95 4.00
N ILE A 104 5.97 -6.60 5.02
CA ILE A 104 5.06 -7.50 5.73
C ILE A 104 3.67 -6.89 5.61
N LEU A 105 2.71 -7.65 5.11
CA LEU A 105 1.34 -7.22 4.88
C LEU A 105 0.38 -8.27 5.43
N ASP A 106 -0.58 -7.84 6.21
CA ASP A 106 -1.73 -8.64 6.65
C ASP A 106 -3.01 -7.94 6.25
N HIS A 107 -3.90 -8.62 5.56
CA HIS A 107 -5.20 -8.08 5.22
C HIS A 107 -6.27 -9.16 5.10
N GLY A 108 -7.51 -8.76 5.32
CA GLY A 108 -8.60 -9.69 5.22
C GLY A 108 -9.97 -9.05 5.13
N ALA A 109 -10.94 -9.91 4.90
CA ALA A 109 -12.36 -9.60 4.96
C ALA A 109 -13.08 -10.76 5.62
N ILE A 110 -13.77 -10.49 6.73
CA ILE A 110 -14.41 -11.50 7.57
C ILE A 110 -15.83 -11.08 7.93
N SER A 111 -16.69 -12.05 8.27
CA SER A 111 -18.03 -11.81 8.79
C SER A 111 -18.08 -12.13 10.28
N LEU A 112 -18.49 -11.16 11.08
CA LEU A 112 -18.66 -11.27 12.52
C LEU A 112 -20.16 -11.43 12.85
N GLY A 113 -20.65 -12.64 12.69
CA GLY A 113 -22.07 -12.95 12.76
C GLY A 113 -22.84 -12.50 11.52
N ASP A 114 -24.15 -12.26 11.68
CA ASP A 114 -25.03 -11.98 10.53
C ASP A 114 -25.09 -10.48 10.18
N SER A 115 -24.79 -9.61 11.15
CA SER A 115 -24.98 -8.17 11.02
C SER A 115 -23.70 -7.39 10.72
N TRP A 116 -22.52 -7.98 10.88
CA TRP A 116 -21.26 -7.29 10.71
C TRP A 116 -20.32 -7.97 9.71
N ASP A 117 -19.75 -7.19 8.81
CA ASP A 117 -18.55 -7.57 8.08
C ASP A 117 -17.42 -6.60 8.44
N LEU A 118 -16.19 -7.08 8.36
CA LEU A 118 -15.00 -6.30 8.64
C LEU A 118 -13.97 -6.53 7.53
N MET A 119 -13.48 -5.46 6.93
CA MET A 119 -12.22 -5.48 6.19
C MET A 119 -11.13 -4.81 7.03
N TYR A 120 -9.92 -5.32 6.93
CA TYR A 120 -8.76 -4.76 7.64
C TYR A 120 -7.49 -4.91 6.83
N VAL A 121 -6.53 -4.06 7.12
CA VAL A 121 -5.17 -4.10 6.57
C VAL A 121 -4.19 -3.60 7.60
N GLY A 122 -3.05 -4.25 7.70
CA GLY A 122 -1.86 -3.79 8.38
C GLY A 122 -0.64 -4.04 7.50
N MET A 123 0.24 -3.06 7.35
CA MET A 123 1.44 -3.21 6.55
C MET A 123 2.62 -2.49 7.19
N TYR A 124 3.75 -3.12 7.12
CA TYR A 124 5.07 -2.52 7.31
C TYR A 124 5.91 -2.72 6.05
N GLN A 125 6.54 -1.66 5.59
CA GLN A 125 7.47 -1.70 4.47
C GLN A 125 8.69 -0.87 4.81
N ASP A 126 9.85 -1.42 4.52
CA ASP A 126 11.11 -0.72 4.59
C ASP A 126 11.84 -0.85 3.26
N ILE A 127 12.16 0.28 2.67
CA ILE A 127 13.01 0.39 1.49
C ILE A 127 14.29 1.08 1.94
N ASP A 128 15.35 0.33 2.05
CA ASP A 128 16.69 0.82 2.32
C ASP A 128 17.44 1.03 1.01
N ARG A 129 17.95 2.23 0.80
CA ARG A 129 18.64 2.62 -0.43
C ARG A 129 20.06 3.06 -0.12
N ASP A 130 21.03 2.61 -0.91
CA ASP A 130 22.43 3.00 -0.77
C ASP A 130 22.66 4.51 -0.96
N ASP A 131 21.76 5.18 -1.68
CA ASP A 131 21.76 6.62 -1.90
C ASP A 131 20.95 7.42 -0.87
N ASN A 132 20.49 6.77 0.21
CA ASN A 132 19.64 7.32 1.24
C ASN A 132 18.27 7.86 0.76
N ASN A 133 17.77 7.43 -0.39
CA ASN A 133 16.46 7.80 -0.91
C ASN A 133 15.37 6.74 -0.61
N GLY A 134 15.56 5.94 0.41
CA GLY A 134 14.59 4.97 0.86
C GLY A 134 13.51 5.54 1.76
N THR A 135 12.56 4.69 2.13
CA THR A 135 11.44 5.04 3.01
C THR A 135 11.05 3.88 3.90
N THR A 136 10.70 4.20 5.15
CA THR A 136 9.99 3.26 6.02
C THR A 136 8.52 3.66 6.07
N TRP A 137 7.62 2.74 5.76
CA TRP A 137 6.18 2.97 5.74
C TRP A 137 5.42 1.92 6.52
N TYR A 138 4.51 2.35 7.38
CA TYR A 138 3.50 1.47 7.95
C TYR A 138 2.12 2.10 7.85
N THR A 139 1.14 1.24 7.63
CA THR A 139 -0.27 1.60 7.54
C THR A 139 -1.11 0.61 8.31
N VAL A 140 -2.18 1.12 8.89
CA VAL A 140 -3.26 0.30 9.45
C VAL A 140 -4.59 0.87 9.00
N GLY A 141 -5.53 0.00 8.68
CA GLY A 141 -6.86 0.41 8.25
C GLY A 141 -7.91 -0.63 8.62
N VAL A 142 -9.08 -0.14 8.99
CA VAL A 142 -10.25 -0.98 9.26
C VAL A 142 -11.48 -0.39 8.58
N ARG A 143 -12.35 -1.27 8.08
CA ARG A 143 -13.63 -0.91 7.49
C ARG A 143 -14.72 -1.86 7.96
N PRO A 144 -15.30 -1.65 9.15
CA PRO A 144 -16.52 -2.33 9.56
C PRO A 144 -17.70 -1.90 8.68
N MET A 145 -18.56 -2.86 8.38
CA MET A 145 -19.84 -2.68 7.71
C MET A 145 -20.94 -3.26 8.57
N TYR A 146 -21.90 -2.43 8.96
CA TYR A 146 -23.11 -2.88 9.66
C TYR A 146 -24.27 -3.04 8.68
N LYS A 147 -24.90 -4.20 8.70
CA LYS A 147 -26.00 -4.60 7.82
C LYS A 147 -27.32 -4.35 8.52
N TRP A 148 -28.04 -3.30 8.11
CA TRP A 148 -29.37 -2.95 8.62
C TRP A 148 -30.46 -3.87 8.06
N THR A 149 -30.37 -4.13 6.76
CA THR A 149 -31.29 -4.98 6.00
C THR A 149 -30.50 -5.77 4.96
N PRO A 150 -31.13 -6.72 4.23
CA PRO A 150 -30.44 -7.43 3.13
C PRO A 150 -29.91 -6.54 2.01
N ILE A 151 -30.37 -5.28 1.93
CA ILE A 151 -29.98 -4.37 0.84
C ILE A 151 -29.36 -3.06 1.33
N MET A 152 -29.33 -2.80 2.66
CA MET A 152 -28.88 -1.52 3.20
C MET A 152 -27.82 -1.74 4.30
N SER A 153 -26.71 -1.02 4.20
CA SER A 153 -25.61 -1.10 5.16
C SER A 153 -24.92 0.26 5.36
N THR A 154 -24.30 0.42 6.51
CA THR A 154 -23.42 1.57 6.81
C THR A 154 -22.00 1.08 6.97
N LEU A 155 -21.05 1.80 6.38
CA LEU A 155 -19.61 1.52 6.44
C LEU A 155 -18.92 2.68 7.15
N LEU A 156 -18.00 2.35 8.04
CA LEU A 156 -17.03 3.30 8.59
C LEU A 156 -15.65 2.82 8.17
N GLU A 157 -14.86 3.67 7.53
CA GLU A 157 -13.45 3.40 7.24
C GLU A 157 -12.57 4.31 8.08
N VAL A 158 -11.60 3.73 8.76
CA VAL A 158 -10.56 4.47 9.49
C VAL A 158 -9.22 3.96 9.02
N GLY A 159 -8.35 4.86 8.61
CA GLY A 159 -7.00 4.56 8.16
C GLY A 159 -5.97 5.50 8.77
N TYR A 160 -4.79 4.96 9.01
CA TYR A 160 -3.61 5.70 9.42
C TYR A 160 -2.40 5.23 8.63
N ASP A 161 -1.64 6.20 8.11
CA ASP A 161 -0.38 5.98 7.42
C ASP A 161 0.72 6.79 8.09
N ASN A 162 1.93 6.21 8.10
CA ASN A 162 3.14 6.86 8.57
C ASN A 162 4.26 6.52 7.58
N VAL A 163 4.88 7.53 6.99
CA VAL A 163 5.98 7.35 6.04
C VAL A 163 7.15 8.22 6.47
N LYS A 164 8.28 7.57 6.74
CA LYS A 164 9.53 8.20 7.14
C LYS A 164 10.52 8.21 5.99
N SER A 165 11.17 9.34 5.75
CA SER A 165 12.25 9.47 4.78
C SER A 165 13.56 8.96 5.37
N GLN A 166 14.27 8.11 4.63
CA GLN A 166 15.63 7.70 4.97
C GLN A 166 16.60 8.89 4.92
N LYS A 167 16.39 9.82 3.99
CA LYS A 167 17.29 10.94 3.73
C LYS A 167 17.22 12.05 4.77
N THR A 168 16.01 12.42 5.19
CA THR A 168 15.80 13.58 6.07
C THR A 168 15.44 13.18 7.49
N ASP A 169 15.13 11.91 7.73
CA ASP A 169 14.61 11.38 9.00
C ASP A 169 13.23 11.94 9.39
N ASP A 170 12.64 12.78 8.54
CA ASP A 170 11.32 13.35 8.74
C ASP A 170 10.22 12.32 8.46
N THR A 171 9.09 12.50 9.13
CA THR A 171 7.95 11.60 9.03
C THR A 171 6.70 12.34 8.60
N ASN A 172 6.02 11.86 7.56
CA ASN A 172 4.68 12.27 7.18
C ASN A 172 3.65 11.29 7.73
N ASN A 173 2.59 11.83 8.30
CA ASN A 173 1.47 11.05 8.81
C ASN A 173 0.20 11.42 8.06
N GLN A 174 -0.70 10.45 7.89
CA GLN A 174 -2.04 10.68 7.37
C GLN A 174 -3.08 9.95 8.22
N TYR A 175 -4.16 10.65 8.52
CA TYR A 175 -5.37 10.08 9.10
C TYR A 175 -6.52 10.26 8.12
N LYS A 176 -7.30 9.20 7.93
CA LYS A 176 -8.48 9.23 7.06
C LYS A 176 -9.65 8.56 7.76
N ILE A 177 -10.80 9.23 7.74
CA ILE A 177 -12.07 8.69 8.22
C ILE A 177 -13.12 8.88 7.12
N THR A 178 -13.81 7.81 6.75
CA THR A 178 -14.91 7.84 5.79
C THR A 178 -16.13 7.18 6.39
N LEU A 179 -17.27 7.87 6.37
CA LEU A 179 -18.58 7.30 6.67
C LEU A 179 -19.36 7.16 5.38
N ALA A 180 -19.95 5.99 5.15
CA ALA A 180 -20.72 5.72 3.94
C ALA A 180 -22.05 5.02 4.27
N GLN A 181 -23.13 5.46 3.65
CA GLN A 181 -24.39 4.74 3.57
C GLN A 181 -24.47 4.05 2.21
N GLN A 182 -24.80 2.76 2.21
CA GLN A 182 -24.77 1.92 1.02
C GLN A 182 -26.12 1.18 0.84
N TRP A 183 -26.54 1.08 -0.43
CA TRP A 183 -27.60 0.20 -0.91
C TRP A 183 -26.99 -0.74 -1.96
N GLN A 184 -27.25 -2.04 -1.83
CA GLN A 184 -26.60 -3.05 -2.67
C GLN A 184 -27.53 -4.26 -2.90
N ALA A 185 -27.27 -5.01 -3.96
CA ALA A 185 -27.99 -6.23 -4.27
C ALA A 185 -27.46 -7.41 -3.47
N GLY A 186 -27.85 -7.49 -2.19
CA GLY A 186 -27.43 -8.52 -1.23
C GLY A 186 -26.70 -7.93 -0.01
N ASN A 187 -26.46 -8.75 1.01
CA ASN A 187 -25.93 -8.31 2.30
C ASN A 187 -24.45 -8.62 2.55
N SER A 188 -23.74 -9.10 1.54
CA SER A 188 -22.29 -9.33 1.63
C SER A 188 -21.52 -8.06 1.27
N ILE A 189 -20.37 -7.84 1.89
CA ILE A 189 -19.44 -6.76 1.51
C ILE A 189 -19.02 -6.82 0.02
N TRP A 190 -19.19 -7.98 -0.62
CA TRP A 190 -18.90 -8.23 -2.03
C TRP A 190 -20.11 -8.05 -2.95
N SER A 191 -21.30 -7.82 -2.42
CA SER A 191 -22.53 -7.72 -3.23
C SER A 191 -22.48 -6.55 -4.21
N ARG A 192 -22.89 -6.79 -5.42
CA ARG A 192 -22.96 -5.79 -6.52
C ARG A 192 -24.26 -5.98 -7.32
N PRO A 193 -24.84 -4.90 -7.89
CA PRO A 193 -24.38 -3.51 -7.85
C PRO A 193 -24.52 -2.88 -6.46
N ALA A 194 -23.80 -1.79 -6.22
CA ALA A 194 -23.90 -1.01 -5.02
C ALA A 194 -23.90 0.49 -5.32
N ILE A 195 -24.77 1.24 -4.66
CA ILE A 195 -24.78 2.71 -4.66
C ILE A 195 -24.34 3.16 -3.28
N ARG A 196 -23.42 4.13 -3.22
CA ARG A 196 -22.92 4.70 -1.97
C ARG A 196 -23.03 6.21 -1.97
N VAL A 197 -23.45 6.75 -0.82
CA VAL A 197 -23.25 8.15 -0.45
C VAL A 197 -22.27 8.17 0.70
N PHE A 198 -21.23 8.98 0.62
CA PHE A 198 -20.17 8.99 1.62
C PHE A 198 -19.63 10.39 1.88
N ALA A 199 -19.05 10.56 3.06
CA ALA A 199 -18.26 11.72 3.43
C ALA A 199 -16.91 11.26 3.94
N THR A 200 -15.84 11.91 3.50
CA THR A 200 -14.46 11.62 3.91
C THR A 200 -13.83 12.86 4.52
N TYR A 201 -13.15 12.66 5.64
CA TYR A 201 -12.21 13.62 6.20
C TYR A 201 -10.82 13.00 6.21
N ALA A 202 -9.83 13.75 5.72
CA ALA A 202 -8.43 13.36 5.78
C ALA A 202 -7.58 14.53 6.27
N LYS A 203 -6.53 14.21 7.01
CA LYS A 203 -5.49 15.14 7.44
C LYS A 203 -4.15 14.47 7.24
N TRP A 204 -3.19 15.19 6.68
CA TRP A 204 -1.83 14.68 6.44
C TRP A 204 -0.78 15.75 6.72
N ASP A 205 0.47 15.31 6.88
CA ASP A 205 1.65 16.15 7.00
C ASP A 205 2.36 16.25 5.64
N GLU A 206 3.11 17.32 5.45
CA GLU A 206 3.97 17.54 4.28
C GLU A 206 5.36 18.03 4.73
N LYS A 207 6.01 17.24 5.61
CA LYS A 207 7.31 17.62 6.18
C LYS A 207 8.46 17.31 5.24
N TRP A 208 8.30 16.28 4.41
CA TRP A 208 9.30 15.88 3.43
C TRP A 208 8.63 15.40 2.14
N GLY A 209 9.45 15.08 1.13
CA GLY A 209 9.01 14.64 -0.17
C GLY A 209 8.97 15.84 -1.10
N TYR A 210 7.95 15.90 -1.90
CA TYR A 210 7.84 16.77 -3.01
C TYR A 210 7.61 18.24 -2.62
N ASP A 211 8.42 19.13 -3.17
CA ASP A 211 8.21 20.57 -3.20
C ASP A 211 8.18 21.03 -4.66
N ASN A 212 6.99 21.21 -5.21
CA ASN A 212 6.79 21.69 -6.59
C ASN A 212 6.57 23.20 -6.66
N GLY A 213 7.00 23.93 -5.64
CA GLY A 213 6.76 25.36 -5.53
C GLY A 213 5.33 25.70 -5.12
N ILE A 214 4.48 24.71 -4.82
CA ILE A 214 3.21 24.94 -4.16
C ILE A 214 3.53 25.14 -2.68
N ALA A 215 3.17 26.29 -2.15
CA ALA A 215 3.32 26.56 -0.73
C ALA A 215 2.70 25.39 0.07
N LYS A 216 3.41 24.91 1.09
CA LYS A 216 2.89 23.94 2.05
C LYS A 216 1.60 24.51 2.65
N SER A 217 0.49 24.16 2.02
CA SER A 217 -0.81 24.71 2.33
C SER A 217 -1.62 23.71 3.15
N ASP A 218 -2.81 24.07 3.49
CA ASP A 218 -3.72 23.30 4.33
C ASP A 218 -3.72 21.80 4.00
N THR A 219 -3.25 21.00 4.95
CA THR A 219 -3.10 19.53 4.85
C THR A 219 -4.38 18.79 5.23
N LYS A 220 -5.55 19.37 4.93
CA LYS A 220 -6.85 18.78 5.19
C LYS A 220 -7.66 18.67 3.91
N ALA A 221 -8.33 17.55 3.74
CA ALA A 221 -9.30 17.37 2.67
C ALA A 221 -10.61 16.80 3.22
N THR A 222 -11.72 17.31 2.71
CA THR A 222 -13.05 16.79 2.96
C THR A 222 -13.74 16.55 1.62
N THR A 223 -14.27 15.34 1.42
CA THR A 223 -15.01 14.96 0.21
C THR A 223 -16.40 14.47 0.62
N TYR A 224 -17.43 14.97 -0.07
CA TYR A 224 -18.83 14.64 0.14
C TYR A 224 -19.35 13.72 -0.95
#